data_33515bd08cc6a1ac1af2312b0a57a44f
#
_entry.id   33515bd08cc6a1ac1af2312b0a57a44f
#
_cell.length_a   1.000
_cell.length_b   1.000
_cell.length_c   1.000
_cell.angle_alpha   90.00
_cell.angle_beta   90.00
_cell.angle_gamma   90.00
#
_symmetry.space_group_name_H-M   'P 1'
#
loop_
_entity.id
_entity.type
_entity.pdbx_description
1 polymer ?
#
loop_
_entity_poly.entity_id
_entity_poly.type
_entity_poly.pdbx_seq_one_letter_code
_entity_poly.pdbx_strand_id
1 'polypeptide(L)'
;LTWPGSAIVHDIKGENWELTAGFRARFGRVVLFDPTNAASSAYNPLLEIRRGEWEVRDAQNVADILVDPEGSLEKRNHWEKTSHSLLVGAILHVLYAEPDKTLAGVANFLSDPKRPIATTLSAMMRTKHLGDAGPHPVVASAARELLNKSPNERSGVLSTAMSFLGLYRDPVVAEVTRRCEWRIADIVGADRPVTLYLTVPPSDISRTKPLIRLVLNQIGRRLTEDLDAAARRRRVLLMLDEFPALGRLDFFESALAFMAGYRIKSFLIAQSLNQIERAYGPNNSILDNCHVRVSFATNDERTAKRVSDALGTATEMKAMKNYAGHRLSPWLGHLMVSRSETARPLLTAGEVMQLPPADEIVMISGLYPIRAKKARYFEDARFQERILPPPKPTPPKDGCPDDWSRRPLPPRPPAPDAAAETRTVEDEEEDPKQSARRHQPELDEGTVEKKEPMENEFTPDPVDEFDDIAPRNNRMNDLMRGVARQASLDRGDELEL
;
A
#
# COMPACT_ATOMS: atom_id res chain seq x y z
N LEU A 1 20.67 -9.59 10.83
CA LEU A 1 21.60 -10.54 11.56
C LEU A 1 21.57 -10.38 13.08
N THR A 2 21.22 -9.20 13.64
CA THR A 2 21.20 -8.98 15.11
C THR A 2 19.79 -8.95 15.72
N TRP A 3 18.75 -8.87 14.89
CA TRP A 3 17.37 -8.79 15.36
C TRP A 3 16.87 -10.10 15.97
N PRO A 4 16.44 -10.13 17.26
CA PRO A 4 16.05 -11.38 17.93
C PRO A 4 14.60 -11.79 17.66
N GLY A 5 13.76 -10.89 17.20
CA GLY A 5 12.34 -11.13 16.93
C GLY A 5 12.05 -11.67 15.53
N SER A 6 10.78 -11.74 15.18
CA SER A 6 10.36 -12.04 13.81
C SER A 6 10.69 -10.90 12.87
N ALA A 7 10.86 -11.19 11.57
CA ALA A 7 11.17 -10.20 10.57
C ALA A 7 10.40 -10.48 9.27
N ILE A 8 10.03 -9.42 8.59
CA ILE A 8 9.50 -9.44 7.23
C ILE A 8 10.48 -8.61 6.41
N VAL A 9 11.07 -9.21 5.40
CA VAL A 9 12.13 -8.60 4.59
C VAL A 9 11.64 -8.57 3.15
N HIS A 10 11.44 -7.36 2.60
CA HIS A 10 11.25 -7.18 1.17
C HIS A 10 12.63 -7.09 0.52
N ASP A 11 12.92 -7.96 -0.43
CA ASP A 11 14.26 -8.21 -0.96
C ASP A 11 14.21 -8.33 -2.48
N ILE A 12 14.51 -7.25 -3.19
CA ILE A 12 14.37 -7.18 -4.65
C ILE A 12 15.36 -8.08 -5.39
N LYS A 13 16.55 -8.31 -4.82
CA LYS A 13 17.61 -9.06 -5.51
C LYS A 13 17.87 -10.44 -4.91
N GLY A 14 17.28 -10.76 -3.77
CA GLY A 14 17.59 -11.96 -3.03
C GLY A 14 18.89 -11.88 -2.21
N GLU A 15 19.57 -10.74 -2.20
CA GLU A 15 20.83 -10.56 -1.46
C GLU A 15 20.63 -10.72 0.06
N ASN A 16 19.54 -10.20 0.59
CA ASN A 16 19.22 -10.33 2.02
C ASN A 16 18.92 -11.79 2.39
N TRP A 17 18.24 -12.53 1.50
CA TRP A 17 18.02 -13.96 1.67
C TRP A 17 19.36 -14.70 1.73
N GLU A 18 20.23 -14.52 0.75
CA GLU A 18 21.53 -15.20 0.65
C GLU A 18 22.42 -14.90 1.87
N LEU A 19 22.47 -13.66 2.33
CA LEU A 19 23.35 -13.23 3.41
C LEU A 19 22.83 -13.55 4.80
N THR A 20 21.51 -13.68 5.00
CA THR A 20 20.97 -13.69 6.37
C THR A 20 20.10 -14.88 6.69
N ALA A 21 19.54 -15.59 5.71
CA ALA A 21 18.61 -16.68 5.94
C ALA A 21 19.24 -17.86 6.69
N GLY A 22 20.49 -18.21 6.37
CA GLY A 22 21.20 -19.30 7.04
C GLY A 22 21.38 -19.07 8.54
N PHE A 23 21.76 -17.88 8.95
CA PHE A 23 21.88 -17.54 10.37
C PHE A 23 20.51 -17.48 11.04
N ARG A 24 19.50 -16.91 10.40
CA ARG A 24 18.12 -16.84 10.90
C ARG A 24 17.53 -18.23 11.14
N ALA A 25 17.86 -19.19 10.29
CA ALA A 25 17.42 -20.59 10.42
C ALA A 25 17.92 -21.31 11.68
N ARG A 26 19.02 -20.84 12.30
CA ARG A 26 19.55 -21.44 13.53
C ARG A 26 18.64 -21.28 14.75
N PHE A 27 17.87 -20.19 14.81
CA PHE A 27 17.04 -19.90 15.99
C PHE A 27 15.57 -19.64 15.66
N GLY A 28 15.21 -19.59 14.37
CA GLY A 28 13.86 -19.30 13.91
C GLY A 28 13.44 -20.14 12.71
N ARG A 29 12.18 -20.00 12.33
CA ARG A 29 11.67 -20.49 11.04
C ARG A 29 11.95 -19.45 9.97
N VAL A 30 12.46 -19.89 8.83
CA VAL A 30 12.72 -19.04 7.68
C VAL A 30 11.78 -19.45 6.55
N VAL A 31 11.14 -18.48 5.94
CA VAL A 31 10.17 -18.64 4.85
C VAL A 31 10.60 -17.77 3.69
N LEU A 32 10.74 -18.36 2.51
CA LEU A 32 10.95 -17.64 1.26
C LEU A 32 9.64 -17.62 0.48
N PHE A 33 9.16 -16.44 0.13
CA PHE A 33 8.06 -16.25 -0.79
C PHE A 33 8.54 -15.46 -2.01
N ASP A 34 8.66 -16.16 -3.12
CA ASP A 34 9.03 -15.64 -4.43
C ASP A 34 7.95 -16.05 -5.43
N PRO A 35 7.10 -15.14 -5.88
CA PRO A 35 6.02 -15.47 -6.81
C PRO A 35 6.48 -15.92 -8.20
N THR A 36 7.76 -15.82 -8.49
CA THR A 36 8.36 -16.25 -9.77
C THR A 36 9.03 -17.61 -9.70
N ASN A 37 9.07 -18.23 -8.50
CA ASN A 37 9.75 -19.48 -8.24
C ASN A 37 8.79 -20.55 -7.68
N ALA A 38 8.47 -21.56 -8.46
CA ALA A 38 7.58 -22.65 -8.05
C ALA A 38 8.08 -23.45 -6.83
N ALA A 39 9.38 -23.40 -6.51
CA ALA A 39 9.97 -24.03 -5.32
C ALA A 39 9.87 -23.15 -4.06
N SER A 40 9.32 -21.96 -4.18
CA SER A 40 9.05 -21.04 -3.08
C SER A 40 7.96 -21.57 -2.17
N SER A 41 7.94 -21.13 -0.91
CA SER A 41 6.81 -21.39 -0.01
C SER A 41 5.54 -20.73 -0.53
N ALA A 42 4.43 -21.46 -0.47
CA ALA A 42 3.15 -20.98 -0.98
C ALA A 42 2.39 -20.12 0.06
N TYR A 43 1.68 -19.11 -0.44
CA TYR A 43 0.77 -18.28 0.33
C TYR A 43 -0.45 -17.88 -0.48
N ASN A 44 -1.62 -18.28 -0.03
CA ASN A 44 -2.90 -17.95 -0.66
C ASN A 44 -3.59 -16.80 0.10
N PRO A 45 -3.70 -15.61 -0.49
CA PRO A 45 -4.33 -14.47 0.16
C PRO A 45 -5.79 -14.69 0.54
N LEU A 46 -6.53 -15.53 -0.19
CA LEU A 46 -7.94 -15.79 0.07
C LEU A 46 -8.15 -16.69 1.30
N LEU A 47 -7.21 -17.59 1.59
CA LEU A 47 -7.31 -18.46 2.78
C LEU A 47 -7.00 -17.70 4.08
N GLU A 48 -6.46 -16.49 4.01
CA GLU A 48 -6.33 -15.59 5.19
C GLU A 48 -7.64 -14.87 5.54
N ILE A 49 -8.62 -14.87 4.66
CA ILE A 49 -9.94 -14.30 4.94
C ILE A 49 -10.61 -15.14 6.04
N ARG A 50 -10.94 -14.50 7.16
CA ARG A 50 -11.62 -15.13 8.30
C ARG A 50 -13.09 -15.27 8.00
N ARG A 51 -13.64 -16.42 8.27
CA ARG A 51 -15.05 -16.66 8.07
C ARG A 51 -15.90 -16.03 9.17
N GLY A 52 -17.15 -15.66 8.85
CA GLY A 52 -18.13 -15.10 9.77
C GLY A 52 -18.07 -13.58 9.81
N GLU A 53 -17.97 -12.99 10.99
CA GLU A 53 -18.08 -11.54 11.20
C GLU A 53 -17.09 -10.71 10.33
N TRP A 54 -15.92 -11.26 10.06
CA TRP A 54 -14.82 -10.55 9.38
C TRP A 54 -14.73 -10.83 7.87
N GLU A 55 -15.48 -11.78 7.33
CA GLU A 55 -15.28 -12.25 5.95
C GLU A 55 -15.48 -11.18 4.90
N VAL A 56 -16.50 -10.33 5.06
CA VAL A 56 -16.79 -9.24 4.13
C VAL A 56 -15.67 -8.19 4.16
N ARG A 57 -15.27 -7.77 5.35
CA ARG A 57 -14.18 -6.80 5.53
C ARG A 57 -12.87 -7.32 4.96
N ASP A 58 -12.53 -8.57 5.25
CA ASP A 58 -11.29 -9.16 4.79
C ASP A 58 -11.30 -9.34 3.26
N ALA A 59 -12.45 -9.71 2.65
CA ALA A 59 -12.62 -9.78 1.21
C ALA A 59 -12.55 -8.39 0.54
N GLN A 60 -13.13 -7.37 1.14
CA GLN A 60 -13.02 -5.98 0.69
C GLN A 60 -11.56 -5.51 0.72
N ASN A 61 -10.80 -5.80 1.78
CA ASN A 61 -9.39 -5.46 1.87
C ASN A 61 -8.54 -6.10 0.76
N VAL A 62 -8.87 -7.33 0.35
CA VAL A 62 -8.23 -7.99 -0.80
C VAL A 62 -8.61 -7.30 -2.10
N ALA A 63 -9.90 -7.06 -2.33
CA ALA A 63 -10.39 -6.41 -3.53
C ALA A 63 -9.87 -4.98 -3.68
N ASP A 64 -9.74 -4.22 -2.57
CA ASP A 64 -9.17 -2.87 -2.54
C ASP A 64 -7.78 -2.81 -3.17
N ILE A 65 -6.91 -3.75 -2.82
CA ILE A 65 -5.54 -3.79 -3.34
C ILE A 65 -5.51 -4.29 -4.80
N LEU A 66 -6.39 -5.22 -5.16
CA LEU A 66 -6.47 -5.74 -6.53
C LEU A 66 -6.87 -4.65 -7.53
N VAL A 67 -7.88 -3.82 -7.19
CA VAL A 67 -8.38 -2.77 -8.10
C VAL A 67 -7.57 -1.48 -8.06
N ASP A 68 -6.57 -1.39 -7.17
CA ASP A 68 -5.70 -0.23 -7.03
C ASP A 68 -4.22 -0.63 -7.01
N PRO A 69 -3.69 -1.08 -8.14
CA PRO A 69 -2.31 -1.55 -8.23
C PRO A 69 -1.26 -0.47 -7.94
N GLU A 70 -1.61 0.81 -8.06
CA GLU A 70 -0.70 1.94 -7.85
C GLU A 70 -0.88 2.63 -6.48
N GLY A 71 -1.98 2.40 -5.78
CA GLY A 71 -2.26 3.00 -4.47
C GLY A 71 -2.90 4.39 -4.56
N SER A 72 -3.80 4.61 -5.52
CA SER A 72 -4.47 5.90 -5.74
C SER A 72 -5.96 5.87 -5.40
N LEU A 73 -6.32 5.25 -4.28
CA LEU A 73 -7.70 4.99 -3.83
C LEU A 73 -8.69 6.16 -4.01
N GLU A 74 -8.22 7.39 -3.85
CA GLU A 74 -9.06 8.60 -3.96
C GLU A 74 -9.51 8.90 -5.42
N LYS A 75 -8.86 8.29 -6.41
CA LYS A 75 -9.09 8.57 -7.84
C LYS A 75 -9.74 7.42 -8.60
N ARG A 76 -10.33 6.45 -7.89
CA ARG A 76 -11.00 5.33 -8.55
C ARG A 76 -12.12 5.81 -9.46
N ASN A 77 -12.06 5.38 -10.71
CA ASN A 77 -13.11 5.63 -11.69
C ASN A 77 -14.33 4.71 -11.49
N HIS A 78 -15.38 4.92 -12.26
CA HIS A 78 -16.61 4.13 -12.19
C HIS A 78 -16.37 2.62 -12.40
N TRP A 79 -15.53 2.27 -13.38
CA TRP A 79 -15.24 0.87 -13.72
C TRP A 79 -14.50 0.14 -12.59
N GLU A 80 -13.54 0.80 -11.97
CA GLU A 80 -12.80 0.26 -10.82
C GLU A 80 -13.72 0.06 -9.60
N LYS A 81 -14.60 1.01 -9.30
CA LYS A 81 -15.55 0.91 -8.18
C LYS A 81 -16.52 -0.25 -8.39
N THR A 82 -17.05 -0.41 -9.60
CA THR A 82 -17.99 -1.49 -9.89
C THR A 82 -17.28 -2.85 -9.97
N SER A 83 -16.05 -2.90 -10.51
CA SER A 83 -15.22 -4.11 -10.50
C SER A 83 -14.86 -4.53 -9.07
N HIS A 84 -14.63 -3.59 -8.15
CA HIS A 84 -14.43 -3.89 -6.74
C HIS A 84 -15.63 -4.63 -6.14
N SER A 85 -16.85 -4.12 -6.33
CA SER A 85 -18.08 -4.77 -5.85
C SER A 85 -18.22 -6.20 -6.40
N LEU A 86 -17.99 -6.39 -7.70
CA LEU A 86 -17.98 -7.71 -8.34
C LEU A 86 -16.93 -8.64 -7.73
N LEU A 87 -15.70 -8.17 -7.55
CA LEU A 87 -14.60 -8.99 -7.01
C LEU A 87 -14.87 -9.41 -5.56
N VAL A 88 -15.40 -8.54 -4.71
CA VAL A 88 -15.80 -8.89 -3.34
C VAL A 88 -16.83 -10.03 -3.36
N GLY A 89 -17.88 -9.90 -4.19
CA GLY A 89 -18.90 -10.93 -4.34
C GLY A 89 -18.35 -12.25 -4.90
N ALA A 90 -17.48 -12.19 -5.92
CA ALA A 90 -16.87 -13.36 -6.53
C ALA A 90 -15.89 -14.07 -5.58
N ILE A 91 -15.08 -13.33 -4.83
CA ILE A 91 -14.16 -13.89 -3.81
C ILE A 91 -14.95 -14.66 -2.76
N LEU A 92 -16.00 -14.06 -2.18
CA LEU A 92 -16.83 -14.72 -1.19
C LEU A 92 -17.54 -15.95 -1.79
N HIS A 93 -18.08 -15.85 -3.02
CA HIS A 93 -18.70 -17.00 -3.69
C HIS A 93 -17.72 -18.16 -3.85
N VAL A 94 -16.52 -17.89 -4.36
CA VAL A 94 -15.47 -18.91 -4.58
C VAL A 94 -15.05 -19.56 -3.26
N LEU A 95 -14.89 -18.79 -2.18
CA LEU A 95 -14.57 -19.33 -0.87
C LEU A 95 -15.65 -20.28 -0.33
N TYR A 96 -16.92 -19.98 -0.58
CA TYR A 96 -18.04 -20.80 -0.12
C TYR A 96 -18.37 -21.98 -1.03
N ALA A 97 -18.33 -21.78 -2.35
CA ALA A 97 -19.01 -22.65 -3.29
C ALA A 97 -18.12 -23.32 -4.35
N GLU A 98 -16.90 -22.85 -4.57
CA GLU A 98 -16.02 -23.42 -5.58
C GLU A 98 -14.89 -24.24 -4.95
N PRO A 99 -14.40 -25.31 -5.64
CA PRO A 99 -13.31 -26.12 -5.12
C PRO A 99 -11.96 -25.40 -5.13
N ASP A 100 -11.71 -24.57 -6.12
CA ASP A 100 -10.47 -23.79 -6.27
C ASP A 100 -10.60 -22.42 -5.59
N LYS A 101 -10.22 -22.37 -4.33
CA LYS A 101 -10.35 -21.19 -3.43
C LYS A 101 -9.17 -20.25 -3.58
N THR A 102 -8.82 -19.88 -4.81
CA THR A 102 -7.67 -19.03 -5.15
C THR A 102 -8.09 -17.83 -6.00
N LEU A 103 -7.22 -16.84 -6.16
CA LEU A 103 -7.44 -15.74 -7.12
C LEU A 103 -7.43 -16.24 -8.57
N ALA A 104 -6.69 -17.30 -8.88
CA ALA A 104 -6.83 -18.02 -10.16
C ALA A 104 -8.21 -18.65 -10.30
N GLY A 105 -8.74 -19.25 -9.22
CA GLY A 105 -10.10 -19.79 -9.16
C GLY A 105 -11.16 -18.70 -9.38
N VAL A 106 -11.00 -17.53 -8.81
CA VAL A 106 -11.89 -16.36 -9.06
C VAL A 106 -11.84 -15.96 -10.54
N ALA A 107 -10.63 -15.88 -11.13
CA ALA A 107 -10.48 -15.57 -12.55
C ALA A 107 -11.18 -16.60 -13.43
N ASN A 108 -10.96 -17.88 -13.15
CA ASN A 108 -11.59 -18.99 -13.90
C ASN A 108 -13.12 -19.00 -13.73
N PHE A 109 -13.62 -18.72 -12.54
CA PHE A 109 -15.06 -18.64 -12.24
C PHE A 109 -15.76 -17.54 -13.05
N LEU A 110 -15.15 -16.35 -13.13
CA LEU A 110 -15.72 -15.21 -13.86
C LEU A 110 -15.56 -15.33 -15.39
N SER A 111 -14.58 -16.07 -15.88
CA SER A 111 -14.27 -16.20 -17.31
C SER A 111 -14.41 -17.62 -17.84
N ASP A 112 -15.27 -18.45 -17.24
CA ASP A 112 -15.52 -19.81 -17.71
C ASP A 112 -16.04 -19.79 -19.16
N PRO A 113 -15.30 -20.37 -20.15
CA PRO A 113 -15.70 -20.31 -21.56
C PRO A 113 -16.95 -21.11 -21.85
N LYS A 114 -17.36 -21.99 -20.94
CA LYS A 114 -18.56 -22.86 -21.10
C LYS A 114 -19.81 -22.24 -20.49
N ARG A 115 -19.70 -21.09 -19.85
CA ARG A 115 -20.79 -20.50 -19.09
C ARG A 115 -20.86 -18.98 -19.31
N PRO A 116 -21.98 -18.48 -19.90
CA PRO A 116 -22.22 -17.04 -20.03
C PRO A 116 -22.17 -16.34 -18.69
N ILE A 117 -21.70 -15.09 -18.66
CA ILE A 117 -21.58 -14.33 -17.41
C ILE A 117 -22.91 -14.15 -16.68
N ALA A 118 -24.01 -14.01 -17.39
CA ALA A 118 -25.36 -13.92 -16.82
C ALA A 118 -25.71 -15.16 -15.98
N THR A 119 -25.37 -16.37 -16.50
CA THR A 119 -25.55 -17.63 -15.78
C THR A 119 -24.64 -17.71 -14.55
N THR A 120 -23.39 -17.19 -14.64
CA THR A 120 -22.46 -17.10 -13.51
C THR A 120 -23.03 -16.21 -12.40
N LEU A 121 -23.52 -15.03 -12.74
CA LEU A 121 -24.13 -14.10 -11.78
C LEU A 121 -25.43 -14.67 -11.19
N SER A 122 -26.25 -15.34 -12.00
CA SER A 122 -27.44 -16.05 -11.53
C SER A 122 -27.11 -17.18 -10.54
N ALA A 123 -26.00 -17.90 -10.76
CA ALA A 123 -25.51 -18.90 -9.81
C ALA A 123 -25.10 -18.26 -8.48
N MET A 124 -24.37 -17.14 -8.50
CA MET A 124 -24.02 -16.40 -7.30
C MET A 124 -25.25 -16.00 -6.47
N MET A 125 -26.34 -15.60 -7.12
CA MET A 125 -27.58 -15.19 -6.45
C MET A 125 -28.38 -16.35 -5.84
N ARG A 126 -28.26 -17.55 -6.41
CA ARG A 126 -29.08 -18.70 -6.02
C ARG A 126 -28.36 -19.72 -5.15
N THR A 127 -27.04 -19.68 -5.09
CA THR A 127 -26.25 -20.61 -4.29
C THR A 127 -26.52 -20.39 -2.79
N LYS A 128 -26.82 -21.46 -2.08
CA LYS A 128 -27.07 -21.43 -0.62
C LYS A 128 -25.75 -21.41 0.15
N HIS A 129 -25.02 -20.31 0.11
CA HIS A 129 -23.74 -20.15 0.79
C HIS A 129 -23.82 -20.35 2.30
N LEU A 130 -24.95 -19.94 2.90
CA LEU A 130 -25.22 -19.98 4.33
C LEU A 130 -26.16 -21.15 4.73
N GLY A 131 -26.23 -22.17 3.85
CA GLY A 131 -27.13 -23.31 4.08
C GLY A 131 -28.61 -22.89 4.05
N ASP A 132 -29.35 -23.21 5.11
CA ASP A 132 -30.79 -22.89 5.21
C ASP A 132 -31.10 -21.39 5.23
N ALA A 133 -30.15 -20.56 5.66
CA ALA A 133 -30.28 -19.10 5.58
C ALA A 133 -30.17 -18.56 4.14
N GLY A 134 -29.82 -19.42 3.18
CA GLY A 134 -29.84 -19.08 1.75
C GLY A 134 -28.55 -18.46 1.22
N PRO A 135 -28.65 -17.60 0.19
CA PRO A 135 -27.50 -16.94 -0.40
C PRO A 135 -26.86 -15.93 0.55
N HIS A 136 -25.54 -15.77 0.45
CA HIS A 136 -24.84 -14.72 1.18
C HIS A 136 -25.27 -13.33 0.65
N PRO A 137 -25.74 -12.38 1.51
CA PRO A 137 -26.32 -11.12 1.06
C PRO A 137 -25.40 -10.29 0.17
N VAL A 138 -24.09 -10.19 0.52
CA VAL A 138 -23.10 -9.42 -0.26
C VAL A 138 -22.86 -10.06 -1.62
N VAL A 139 -22.82 -11.40 -1.71
CA VAL A 139 -22.65 -12.11 -2.97
C VAL A 139 -23.86 -11.88 -3.88
N ALA A 140 -25.06 -12.04 -3.34
CA ALA A 140 -26.30 -11.85 -4.09
C ALA A 140 -26.47 -10.39 -4.56
N SER A 141 -26.13 -9.41 -3.71
CA SER A 141 -26.19 -8.00 -4.04
C SER A 141 -25.21 -7.61 -5.16
N ALA A 142 -23.94 -8.04 -5.07
CA ALA A 142 -22.94 -7.77 -6.10
C ALA A 142 -23.34 -8.35 -7.46
N ALA A 143 -23.87 -9.58 -7.48
CA ALA A 143 -24.34 -10.21 -8.71
C ALA A 143 -25.56 -9.49 -9.29
N ARG A 144 -26.52 -9.07 -8.45
CA ARG A 144 -27.72 -8.33 -8.86
C ARG A 144 -27.34 -6.96 -9.43
N GLU A 145 -26.43 -6.24 -8.75
CA GLU A 145 -25.93 -4.95 -9.23
C GLU A 145 -25.39 -5.03 -10.66
N LEU A 146 -24.57 -6.06 -10.93
CA LEU A 146 -24.01 -6.22 -12.27
C LEU A 146 -25.06 -6.73 -13.30
N LEU A 147 -26.01 -7.58 -12.92
CA LEU A 147 -27.08 -8.03 -13.81
C LEU A 147 -28.01 -6.87 -14.24
N ASN A 148 -28.24 -5.90 -13.37
CA ASN A 148 -29.07 -4.73 -13.67
C ASN A 148 -28.42 -3.73 -14.65
N LYS A 149 -27.12 -3.89 -14.94
CA LYS A 149 -26.41 -3.04 -15.90
C LYS A 149 -26.64 -3.48 -17.33
N SER A 150 -26.52 -2.55 -18.27
CA SER A 150 -26.59 -2.85 -19.70
C SER A 150 -25.54 -3.88 -20.12
N PRO A 151 -25.76 -4.67 -21.19
CA PRO A 151 -24.80 -5.65 -21.66
C PRO A 151 -23.40 -5.08 -21.92
N ASN A 152 -23.33 -3.87 -22.48
CA ASN A 152 -22.05 -3.18 -22.75
C ASN A 152 -21.34 -2.79 -21.46
N GLU A 153 -22.05 -2.20 -20.49
CA GLU A 153 -21.49 -1.85 -19.19
C GLU A 153 -21.04 -3.07 -18.42
N ARG A 154 -21.85 -4.13 -18.43
CA ARG A 154 -21.50 -5.44 -17.81
C ARG A 154 -20.21 -6.03 -18.38
N SER A 155 -20.06 -6.00 -19.70
CA SER A 155 -18.85 -6.44 -20.40
C SER A 155 -17.63 -5.60 -20.02
N GLY A 156 -17.78 -4.28 -19.93
CA GLY A 156 -16.71 -3.36 -19.50
C GLY A 156 -16.25 -3.61 -18.08
N VAL A 157 -17.19 -3.77 -17.12
CA VAL A 157 -16.87 -4.10 -15.72
C VAL A 157 -16.15 -5.44 -15.62
N LEU A 158 -16.64 -6.47 -16.34
CA LEU A 158 -16.00 -7.79 -16.33
C LEU A 158 -14.58 -7.72 -16.90
N SER A 159 -14.39 -7.02 -18.03
CA SER A 159 -13.07 -6.84 -18.65
C SER A 159 -12.10 -6.15 -17.68
N THR A 160 -12.57 -5.10 -16.98
CA THR A 160 -11.78 -4.39 -15.97
C THR A 160 -11.44 -5.31 -14.80
N ALA A 161 -12.39 -6.05 -14.25
CA ALA A 161 -12.14 -6.99 -13.16
C ALA A 161 -11.13 -8.08 -13.57
N MET A 162 -11.23 -8.59 -14.79
CA MET A 162 -10.33 -9.61 -15.33
C MET A 162 -8.90 -9.08 -15.55
N SER A 163 -8.72 -7.79 -15.86
CA SER A 163 -7.40 -7.19 -15.98
C SER A 163 -6.62 -7.21 -14.65
N PHE A 164 -7.31 -7.03 -13.52
CA PHE A 164 -6.70 -7.12 -12.18
C PHE A 164 -6.33 -8.56 -11.77
N LEU A 165 -6.98 -9.55 -12.36
CA LEU A 165 -6.72 -10.97 -12.09
C LEU A 165 -5.72 -11.60 -13.08
N GLY A 166 -5.23 -10.84 -14.06
CA GLY A 166 -4.34 -11.33 -15.12
C GLY A 166 -3.07 -12.02 -14.61
N LEU A 167 -2.46 -11.49 -13.54
CA LEU A 167 -1.27 -12.05 -12.90
C LEU A 167 -1.47 -13.51 -12.45
N TYR A 168 -2.64 -13.85 -11.91
CA TYR A 168 -2.94 -15.16 -11.33
C TYR A 168 -3.23 -16.24 -12.35
N ARG A 169 -3.21 -15.90 -13.66
CA ARG A 169 -3.25 -16.87 -14.77
C ARG A 169 -1.88 -17.45 -15.12
N ASP A 170 -0.80 -16.85 -14.61
CA ASP A 170 0.55 -17.40 -14.72
C ASP A 170 0.63 -18.70 -13.91
N PRO A 171 1.06 -19.83 -14.50
CA PRO A 171 1.10 -21.12 -13.81
C PRO A 171 1.98 -21.14 -12.56
N VAL A 172 3.09 -20.38 -12.55
CA VAL A 172 4.00 -20.31 -11.41
C VAL A 172 3.36 -19.51 -10.28
N VAL A 173 2.77 -18.35 -10.60
CA VAL A 173 2.04 -17.54 -9.63
C VAL A 173 0.83 -18.29 -9.07
N ALA A 174 0.08 -19.00 -9.92
CA ALA A 174 -1.05 -19.83 -9.50
C ALA A 174 -0.62 -20.93 -8.53
N GLU A 175 0.52 -21.61 -8.78
CA GLU A 175 1.02 -22.65 -7.86
C GLU A 175 1.43 -22.10 -6.49
N VAL A 176 2.19 -20.99 -6.46
CA VAL A 176 2.66 -20.41 -5.19
C VAL A 176 1.56 -19.65 -4.43
N THR A 177 0.41 -19.40 -5.07
CA THR A 177 -0.77 -18.83 -4.41
C THR A 177 -1.90 -19.84 -4.20
N ARG A 178 -1.64 -21.15 -4.40
CA ARG A 178 -2.66 -22.18 -4.31
C ARG A 178 -3.04 -22.57 -2.88
N ARG A 179 -2.08 -22.56 -1.95
CA ARG A 179 -2.24 -22.99 -0.55
C ARG A 179 -1.46 -22.06 0.39
N CYS A 180 -1.68 -22.19 1.69
CA CYS A 180 -0.85 -21.52 2.70
C CYS A 180 0.10 -22.53 3.34
N GLU A 181 1.40 -22.35 3.20
CA GLU A 181 2.43 -23.09 3.96
C GLU A 181 2.85 -22.32 5.22
N TRP A 182 2.43 -21.09 5.34
CA TRP A 182 2.58 -20.23 6.51
C TRP A 182 1.36 -19.30 6.60
N ARG A 183 1.11 -18.79 7.82
CA ARG A 183 0.02 -17.87 8.11
C ARG A 183 0.57 -16.59 8.73
N ILE A 184 -0.17 -15.48 8.61
CA ILE A 184 0.20 -14.22 9.26
C ILE A 184 0.31 -14.41 10.78
N ALA A 185 -0.54 -15.23 11.37
CA ALA A 185 -0.51 -15.56 12.79
C ALA A 185 0.83 -16.19 13.22
N ASP A 186 1.50 -16.95 12.36
CA ASP A 186 2.80 -17.59 12.67
C ASP A 186 3.89 -16.54 12.93
N ILE A 187 3.83 -15.39 12.24
CA ILE A 187 4.84 -14.33 12.37
C ILE A 187 4.94 -13.83 13.81
N VAL A 188 3.84 -13.77 14.53
CA VAL A 188 3.76 -13.19 15.88
C VAL A 188 3.50 -14.21 16.99
N GLY A 189 2.90 -15.35 16.65
CA GLY A 189 2.43 -16.35 17.61
C GLY A 189 3.22 -17.65 17.67
N ALA A 190 4.14 -17.91 16.73
CA ALA A 190 4.95 -19.14 16.75
C ALA A 190 5.91 -19.18 17.94
N ASP A 191 6.27 -20.39 18.41
CA ASP A 191 7.23 -20.60 19.51
C ASP A 191 8.61 -20.02 19.22
N ARG A 192 9.02 -20.03 17.94
CA ARG A 192 10.28 -19.47 17.46
C ARG A 192 10.02 -18.26 16.56
N PRO A 193 10.98 -17.30 16.46
CA PRO A 193 10.87 -16.21 15.52
C PRO A 193 10.66 -16.70 14.08
N VAL A 194 9.82 -16.03 13.33
CA VAL A 194 9.62 -16.29 11.90
C VAL A 194 10.26 -15.17 11.09
N THR A 195 11.07 -15.52 10.10
CA THR A 195 11.58 -14.56 9.12
C THR A 195 11.00 -14.89 7.76
N LEU A 196 10.16 -13.97 7.28
CA LEU A 196 9.57 -14.03 5.95
C LEU A 196 10.38 -13.14 4.99
N TYR A 197 10.91 -13.73 3.94
CA TYR A 197 11.54 -13.01 2.83
C TYR A 197 10.57 -12.96 1.67
N LEU A 198 10.26 -11.76 1.23
CA LEU A 198 9.46 -11.46 0.04
C LEU A 198 10.45 -11.07 -1.05
N THR A 199 10.85 -12.03 -1.85
CA THR A 199 11.90 -11.86 -2.87
C THR A 199 11.26 -11.76 -4.24
N VAL A 200 11.68 -10.78 -5.02
CA VAL A 200 11.21 -10.59 -6.39
C VAL A 200 12.40 -10.18 -7.28
N PRO A 201 12.67 -10.90 -8.36
CA PRO A 201 13.70 -10.49 -9.32
C PRO A 201 13.39 -9.11 -9.93
N PRO A 202 14.41 -8.27 -10.20
CA PRO A 202 14.23 -6.94 -10.77
C PRO A 202 13.39 -6.91 -12.07
N SER A 203 13.48 -7.96 -12.90
CA SER A 203 12.71 -8.13 -14.14
C SER A 203 11.20 -8.24 -13.91
N ASP A 204 10.78 -8.76 -12.75
CA ASP A 204 9.40 -9.10 -12.45
C ASP A 204 8.72 -8.17 -11.41
N ILE A 205 9.44 -7.15 -10.92
CA ILE A 205 8.93 -6.24 -9.90
C ILE A 205 7.60 -5.62 -10.31
N SER A 206 7.51 -5.04 -11.51
CA SER A 206 6.30 -4.37 -11.99
C SER A 206 5.12 -5.34 -12.12
N ARG A 207 5.39 -6.56 -12.60
CA ARG A 207 4.38 -7.59 -12.83
C ARG A 207 3.83 -8.16 -11.53
N THR A 208 4.69 -8.45 -10.56
CA THR A 208 4.32 -9.10 -9.28
C THR A 208 3.99 -8.13 -8.16
N LYS A 209 4.24 -6.83 -8.37
CA LYS A 209 3.95 -5.75 -7.42
C LYS A 209 2.56 -5.84 -6.78
N PRO A 210 1.45 -6.09 -7.51
CA PRO A 210 0.12 -6.19 -6.89
C PRO A 210 0.04 -7.30 -5.83
N LEU A 211 0.67 -8.45 -6.07
CA LEU A 211 0.68 -9.56 -5.12
C LEU A 211 1.51 -9.26 -3.87
N ILE A 212 2.71 -8.70 -4.03
CA ILE A 212 3.54 -8.32 -2.87
C ILE A 212 2.87 -7.24 -2.03
N ARG A 213 2.23 -6.25 -2.68
CA ARG A 213 1.42 -5.22 -2.01
C ARG A 213 0.26 -5.85 -1.23
N LEU A 214 -0.44 -6.83 -1.83
CA LEU A 214 -1.53 -7.55 -1.18
C LEU A 214 -1.05 -8.28 0.07
N VAL A 215 0.05 -9.02 -0.01
CA VAL A 215 0.65 -9.74 1.13
C VAL A 215 1.04 -8.76 2.24
N LEU A 216 1.78 -7.69 1.93
CA LEU A 216 2.19 -6.69 2.92
C LEU A 216 1.01 -5.96 3.55
N ASN A 217 -0.02 -5.64 2.78
CA ASN A 217 -1.23 -4.99 3.29
C ASN A 217 -2.01 -5.91 4.24
N GLN A 218 -2.21 -7.19 3.87
CA GLN A 218 -2.85 -8.17 4.74
C GLN A 218 -2.08 -8.35 6.06
N ILE A 219 -0.76 -8.46 5.99
CA ILE A 219 0.10 -8.56 7.18
C ILE A 219 -0.05 -7.30 8.04
N GLY A 220 0.10 -6.13 7.44
CA GLY A 220 0.03 -4.86 8.15
C GLY A 220 -1.32 -4.66 8.86
N ARG A 221 -2.42 -4.83 8.14
CA ARG A 221 -3.77 -4.70 8.70
C ARG A 221 -4.02 -5.71 9.82
N ARG A 222 -3.66 -6.98 9.61
CA ARG A 222 -3.85 -8.04 10.61
C ARG A 222 -3.05 -7.80 11.89
N LEU A 223 -1.83 -7.32 11.79
CA LEU A 223 -0.96 -7.08 12.94
C LEU A 223 -1.31 -5.81 13.73
N THR A 224 -2.12 -4.92 13.15
CA THR A 224 -2.54 -3.66 13.78
C THR A 224 -4.00 -3.62 14.20
N GLU A 225 -4.71 -4.77 14.24
CA GLU A 225 -6.13 -4.83 14.62
C GLU A 225 -6.36 -4.73 16.13
N ASP A 226 -5.50 -5.32 16.93
CA ASP A 226 -5.71 -5.51 18.37
C ASP A 226 -4.44 -5.14 19.13
N LEU A 227 -4.51 -4.06 19.89
CA LEU A 227 -3.41 -3.50 20.67
C LEU A 227 -3.11 -4.36 21.91
N ASP A 228 -4.12 -4.91 22.57
CA ASP A 228 -3.96 -5.73 23.76
C ASP A 228 -3.32 -7.09 23.40
N ALA A 229 -3.73 -7.68 22.29
CA ALA A 229 -3.07 -8.86 21.77
C ALA A 229 -1.62 -8.56 21.34
N ALA A 230 -1.35 -7.36 20.79
CA ALA A 230 -0.01 -6.96 20.39
C ALA A 230 0.98 -6.94 21.57
N ALA A 231 0.55 -6.58 22.78
CA ALA A 231 1.38 -6.57 23.98
C ALA A 231 1.97 -7.94 24.31
N ARG A 232 1.28 -9.02 23.98
CA ARG A 232 1.68 -10.42 24.23
C ARG A 232 2.42 -11.06 23.06
N ARG A 233 2.42 -10.41 21.88
CA ARG A 233 3.01 -10.93 20.64
C ARG A 233 4.51 -10.69 20.58
N ARG A 234 5.18 -11.43 19.72
CA ARG A 234 6.60 -11.23 19.40
C ARG A 234 6.78 -9.91 18.63
N ARG A 235 7.90 -9.23 18.90
CA ARG A 235 8.27 -8.03 18.12
C ARG A 235 8.57 -8.39 16.67
N VAL A 236 8.12 -7.56 15.76
CA VAL A 236 8.33 -7.73 14.31
C VAL A 236 9.19 -6.59 13.77
N LEU A 237 10.20 -6.92 12.99
CA LEU A 237 10.92 -5.98 12.16
C LEU A 237 10.36 -6.06 10.74
N LEU A 238 9.84 -4.96 10.25
CA LEU A 238 9.47 -4.80 8.85
C LEU A 238 10.62 -4.08 8.14
N MET A 239 11.41 -4.82 7.38
CA MET A 239 12.55 -4.33 6.61
C MET A 239 12.18 -4.28 5.14
N LEU A 240 11.99 -3.08 4.61
CA LEU A 240 11.59 -2.84 3.23
C LEU A 240 12.77 -2.24 2.46
N ASP A 241 13.48 -3.11 1.76
CA ASP A 241 14.53 -2.69 0.84
C ASP A 241 13.89 -2.10 -0.41
N GLU A 242 14.34 -0.91 -0.83
CA GLU A 242 13.77 -0.15 -1.95
C GLU A 242 12.23 0.03 -1.83
N PHE A 243 11.72 0.40 -0.62
CA PHE A 243 10.28 0.43 -0.36
C PHE A 243 9.48 1.30 -1.35
N PRO A 244 10.01 2.38 -1.97
CA PRO A 244 9.28 3.15 -2.97
C PRO A 244 8.93 2.36 -4.24
N ALA A 245 9.65 1.27 -4.54
CA ALA A 245 9.35 0.40 -5.68
C ALA A 245 7.98 -0.28 -5.57
N LEU A 246 7.50 -0.48 -4.33
CA LEU A 246 6.16 -1.00 -4.05
C LEU A 246 5.03 -0.03 -4.44
N GLY A 247 5.35 1.24 -4.75
CA GLY A 247 4.36 2.30 -4.92
C GLY A 247 3.72 2.71 -3.59
N ARG A 248 2.66 3.52 -3.66
CA ARG A 248 1.97 4.00 -2.46
C ARG A 248 1.20 2.86 -1.77
N LEU A 249 1.47 2.64 -0.51
CA LEU A 249 0.72 1.77 0.40
C LEU A 249 -0.01 2.65 1.41
N ASP A 250 -1.26 3.06 1.12
CA ASP A 250 -1.99 4.05 1.94
C ASP A 250 -2.14 3.62 3.38
N PHE A 251 -2.48 2.35 3.59
CA PHE A 251 -2.53 1.79 4.94
C PHE A 251 -1.17 1.96 5.65
N PHE A 252 -0.07 1.73 4.94
CA PHE A 252 1.27 1.77 5.52
C PHE A 252 1.68 3.18 5.93
N GLU A 253 1.41 4.19 5.08
CA GLU A 253 1.72 5.59 5.39
C GLU A 253 1.02 6.04 6.67
N SER A 254 -0.28 5.75 6.79
CA SER A 254 -1.04 6.09 7.99
C SER A 254 -0.66 5.25 9.21
N ALA A 255 -0.35 3.97 9.02
CA ALA A 255 -0.02 3.04 10.10
C ALA A 255 1.37 3.28 10.73
N LEU A 256 2.32 3.86 9.98
CA LEU A 256 3.69 4.14 10.50
C LEU A 256 3.67 4.87 11.83
N ALA A 257 2.75 5.82 12.01
CA ALA A 257 2.59 6.58 13.25
C ALA A 257 2.24 5.70 14.46
N PHE A 258 1.58 4.56 14.24
CA PHE A 258 1.04 3.70 15.29
C PHE A 258 1.74 2.35 15.42
N MET A 259 2.51 1.94 14.42
CA MET A 259 3.14 0.59 14.35
C MET A 259 3.99 0.26 15.57
N ALA A 260 4.64 1.26 16.17
CA ALA A 260 5.45 1.06 17.38
C ALA A 260 4.62 0.52 18.55
N GLY A 261 3.38 1.01 18.74
CA GLY A 261 2.44 0.52 19.76
C GLY A 261 2.07 -0.95 19.55
N TYR A 262 1.99 -1.40 18.30
CA TYR A 262 1.73 -2.79 17.93
C TYR A 262 3.01 -3.66 17.89
N ARG A 263 4.13 -3.17 18.44
CA ARG A 263 5.43 -3.85 18.50
C ARG A 263 6.06 -4.15 17.13
N ILE A 264 5.69 -3.37 16.11
CA ILE A 264 6.27 -3.41 14.77
C ILE A 264 7.27 -2.27 14.64
N LYS A 265 8.50 -2.57 14.24
CA LYS A 265 9.51 -1.60 13.87
C LYS A 265 9.71 -1.63 12.37
N SER A 266 9.55 -0.48 11.72
CA SER A 266 9.78 -0.34 10.28
C SER A 266 11.20 0.17 10.02
N PHE A 267 11.89 -0.47 9.09
CA PHE A 267 13.18 -0.07 8.56
C PHE A 267 13.02 0.12 7.06
N LEU A 268 12.96 1.38 6.63
CA LEU A 268 12.66 1.77 5.26
C LEU A 268 13.94 2.21 4.56
N ILE A 269 14.21 1.64 3.40
CA ILE A 269 15.39 1.97 2.59
C ILE A 269 14.90 2.55 1.26
N ALA A 270 15.51 3.67 0.86
CA ALA A 270 15.29 4.32 -0.42
C ALA A 270 16.59 4.93 -0.92
N GLN A 271 16.79 5.00 -2.23
CA GLN A 271 18.00 5.59 -2.81
C GLN A 271 17.98 7.12 -2.78
N SER A 272 16.78 7.71 -2.85
CA SER A 272 16.59 9.16 -2.79
C SER A 272 15.22 9.54 -2.24
N LEU A 273 15.09 10.79 -1.75
CA LEU A 273 13.81 11.34 -1.36
C LEU A 273 12.86 11.54 -2.54
N ASN A 274 13.38 11.76 -3.75
CA ASN A 274 12.57 11.87 -4.96
C ASN A 274 11.77 10.59 -5.26
N GLN A 275 12.31 9.40 -4.95
CA GLN A 275 11.58 8.16 -5.09
C GLN A 275 10.39 8.08 -4.13
N ILE A 276 10.57 8.56 -2.90
CA ILE A 276 9.50 8.62 -1.89
C ILE A 276 8.42 9.61 -2.35
N GLU A 277 8.82 10.81 -2.77
CA GLU A 277 7.88 11.83 -3.27
C GLU A 277 7.12 11.37 -4.51
N ARG A 278 7.76 10.61 -5.41
CA ARG A 278 7.10 10.04 -6.58
C ARG A 278 6.04 9.01 -6.21
N ALA A 279 6.29 8.18 -5.18
CA ALA A 279 5.38 7.13 -4.75
C ALA A 279 4.23 7.67 -3.87
N TYR A 280 4.54 8.59 -2.94
CA TYR A 280 3.61 9.05 -1.91
C TYR A 280 3.13 10.50 -2.10
N GLY A 281 3.67 11.21 -3.09
CA GLY A 281 3.41 12.63 -3.31
C GLY A 281 4.30 13.55 -2.47
N PRO A 282 4.32 14.86 -2.78
CA PRO A 282 5.20 15.82 -2.08
C PRO A 282 4.81 16.07 -0.62
N ASN A 283 3.54 15.84 -0.26
CA ASN A 283 2.99 16.09 1.07
C ASN A 283 2.77 14.77 1.84
N ASN A 284 3.76 13.86 1.83
CA ASN A 284 3.69 12.60 2.57
C ASN A 284 4.26 12.72 3.98
N SER A 285 3.79 11.86 4.88
CA SER A 285 4.20 11.82 6.29
C SER A 285 5.29 10.76 6.59
N ILE A 286 5.85 10.12 5.57
CA ILE A 286 6.81 9.01 5.76
C ILE A 286 8.00 9.44 6.61
N LEU A 287 8.65 10.57 6.25
CA LEU A 287 9.82 11.05 6.99
C LEU A 287 9.48 11.53 8.40
N ASP A 288 8.30 12.10 8.58
CA ASP A 288 7.88 12.67 9.88
C ASP A 288 7.69 11.54 10.92
N ASN A 289 7.33 10.35 10.46
CA ASN A 289 7.20 9.16 11.28
C ASN A 289 8.53 8.38 11.47
N CYS A 290 9.64 8.85 10.85
CA CYS A 290 10.95 8.24 11.01
C CYS A 290 11.76 8.96 12.10
N HIS A 291 11.78 8.42 13.32
CA HIS A 291 12.53 8.98 14.46
C HIS A 291 14.05 8.87 14.30
N VAL A 292 14.51 7.91 13.52
CA VAL A 292 15.93 7.74 13.18
C VAL A 292 16.05 7.81 11.66
N ARG A 293 16.93 8.69 11.18
CA ARG A 293 17.24 8.85 9.75
C ARG A 293 18.73 8.67 9.56
N VAL A 294 19.10 7.79 8.65
CA VAL A 294 20.49 7.55 8.26
C VAL A 294 20.67 7.98 6.81
N SER A 295 21.60 8.89 6.57
CA SER A 295 21.87 9.43 5.24
C SER A 295 23.32 9.17 4.83
N PHE A 296 23.49 8.72 3.59
CA PHE A 296 24.78 8.53 2.94
C PHE A 296 25.04 9.67 1.95
N ALA A 297 26.24 9.67 1.32
CA ALA A 297 26.45 10.48 0.14
C ALA A 297 25.39 10.19 -0.91
N THR A 298 24.81 11.24 -1.49
CA THR A 298 23.76 11.12 -2.51
C THR A 298 24.14 11.93 -3.75
N ASN A 299 23.74 11.45 -4.92
CA ASN A 299 23.87 12.20 -6.17
C ASN A 299 22.64 13.09 -6.45
N ASP A 300 21.61 12.99 -5.61
CA ASP A 300 20.39 13.79 -5.72
C ASP A 300 20.53 15.10 -4.95
N GLU A 301 20.54 16.23 -5.67
CA GLU A 301 20.69 17.58 -5.11
C GLU A 301 19.59 17.95 -4.11
N ARG A 302 18.33 17.55 -4.37
CA ARG A 302 17.19 17.81 -3.46
C ARG A 302 17.37 17.06 -2.15
N THR A 303 17.76 15.79 -2.21
CA THR A 303 18.07 14.99 -1.01
C THR A 303 19.20 15.62 -0.22
N ALA A 304 20.30 16.02 -0.90
CA ALA A 304 21.44 16.67 -0.26
C ALA A 304 21.05 17.99 0.43
N LYS A 305 20.24 18.81 -0.24
CA LYS A 305 19.73 20.05 0.32
C LYS A 305 18.86 19.80 1.55
N ARG A 306 17.92 18.86 1.48
CA ARG A 306 17.03 18.53 2.62
C ARG A 306 17.79 17.98 3.82
N VAL A 307 18.84 17.19 3.59
CA VAL A 307 19.76 16.74 4.65
C VAL A 307 20.51 17.93 5.25
N SER A 308 21.07 18.82 4.43
CA SER A 308 21.75 20.04 4.87
C SER A 308 20.85 20.94 5.73
N ASP A 309 19.62 21.19 5.28
CA ASP A 309 18.65 22.01 6.01
C ASP A 309 18.25 21.36 7.35
N ALA A 310 18.09 20.03 7.38
CA ALA A 310 17.77 19.28 8.59
C ALA A 310 18.90 19.24 9.63
N LEU A 311 20.14 19.34 9.20
CA LEU A 311 21.31 19.42 10.07
C LEU A 311 21.39 20.78 10.81
N GLY A 312 20.80 21.83 10.25
CA GLY A 312 20.81 23.17 10.80
C GLY A 312 22.11 23.94 10.51
N THR A 313 22.29 25.03 11.23
CA THR A 313 23.41 25.99 11.03
C THR A 313 24.27 26.13 12.28
N ALA A 314 25.54 26.43 12.09
CA ALA A 314 26.44 26.85 13.13
C ALA A 314 26.92 28.31 12.87
N THR A 315 27.25 29.00 13.93
CA THR A 315 27.83 30.35 13.82
C THR A 315 29.33 30.25 13.52
N GLU A 316 29.76 30.78 12.40
CA GLU A 316 31.17 30.88 12.02
C GLU A 316 31.66 32.32 12.16
N MET A 317 32.79 32.50 12.82
CA MET A 317 33.42 33.80 12.94
C MET A 317 34.33 34.09 11.73
N LYS A 318 33.89 34.96 10.84
CA LYS A 318 34.74 35.44 9.73
C LYS A 318 35.47 36.72 10.09
N ALA A 319 36.78 36.68 9.97
CA ALA A 319 37.61 37.85 10.07
C ALA A 319 37.78 38.50 8.69
N MET A 320 37.18 39.68 8.52
CA MET A 320 37.42 40.52 7.35
C MET A 320 38.60 41.45 7.63
N LYS A 321 39.65 41.38 6.83
CA LYS A 321 40.80 42.31 6.88
C LYS A 321 40.55 43.37 5.82
N ASN A 322 40.20 44.58 6.29
CA ASN A 322 40.11 45.76 5.43
C ASN A 322 41.36 46.58 5.57
N TYR A 323 42.06 46.81 4.48
CA TYR A 323 43.17 47.75 4.41
C TYR A 323 42.63 49.13 4.06
N ALA A 324 42.63 50.03 5.01
CA ALA A 324 42.37 51.46 4.77
C ALA A 324 43.73 52.19 4.75
N GLY A 325 44.19 52.57 3.56
CA GLY A 325 45.42 53.30 3.39
C GLY A 325 45.67 53.70 1.94
N HIS A 326 46.38 54.82 1.74
CA HIS A 326 46.75 55.29 0.43
C HIS A 326 47.84 54.38 -0.16
N ARG A 327 47.71 53.97 -1.40
CA ARG A 327 48.55 52.99 -2.10
C ARG A 327 50.03 53.38 -2.18
N LEU A 328 50.37 54.66 -1.89
CA LEU A 328 51.70 55.26 -1.94
C LEU A 328 52.31 55.56 -0.59
N SER A 329 51.65 55.25 0.53
CA SER A 329 52.14 55.50 1.89
C SER A 329 51.95 54.30 2.79
N PRO A 330 52.81 53.25 2.71
CA PRO A 330 52.68 52.01 3.49
C PRO A 330 52.68 52.20 5.04
N TRP A 331 53.24 53.27 5.56
CA TRP A 331 53.30 53.56 6.99
C TRP A 331 52.04 54.18 7.61
N LEU A 332 51.06 54.55 6.80
CA LEU A 332 49.76 55.07 7.22
C LEU A 332 48.61 54.07 7.03
N GLY A 333 48.93 52.85 6.67
CA GLY A 333 47.95 51.79 6.50
C GLY A 333 47.46 51.24 7.85
N HIS A 334 46.20 51.47 8.18
CA HIS A 334 45.56 50.81 9.30
C HIS A 334 44.92 49.53 8.86
N LEU A 335 45.33 48.40 9.46
CA LEU A 335 44.68 47.11 9.30
C LEU A 335 43.46 47.06 10.21
N MET A 336 42.30 47.21 9.64
CA MET A 336 41.04 47.05 10.38
C MET A 336 40.58 45.57 10.27
N VAL A 337 40.62 44.84 11.38
CA VAL A 337 40.10 43.48 11.47
C VAL A 337 38.70 43.55 12.03
N SER A 338 37.70 43.43 11.16
CA SER A 338 36.33 43.28 11.58
C SER A 338 36.00 41.81 11.74
N ARG A 339 35.46 41.38 12.85
CA ARG A 339 34.92 40.03 13.07
C ARG A 339 33.44 40.09 12.88
N SER A 340 32.93 39.30 11.94
CA SER A 340 31.51 39.13 11.65
C SER A 340 31.08 37.71 11.95
N GLU A 341 30.02 37.55 12.70
CA GLU A 341 29.37 36.27 12.90
C GLU A 341 28.48 36.00 11.69
N THR A 342 28.66 34.84 11.05
CA THR A 342 27.88 34.42 9.90
C THR A 342 27.32 33.02 10.16
N ALA A 343 26.02 32.84 9.97
CA ALA A 343 25.42 31.52 10.01
C ALA A 343 25.87 30.69 8.78
N ARG A 344 26.44 29.53 9.04
CA ARG A 344 26.82 28.57 8.02
C ARG A 344 26.10 27.23 8.26
N PRO A 345 25.53 26.56 7.24
CA PRO A 345 25.05 25.18 7.38
C PRO A 345 26.14 24.28 7.97
N LEU A 346 25.80 23.40 8.89
CA LEU A 346 26.73 22.39 9.46
C LEU A 346 27.43 21.60 8.37
N LEU A 347 26.67 21.18 7.33
CA LEU A 347 27.17 20.70 6.06
C LEU A 347 26.36 21.36 4.95
N THR A 348 27.01 21.94 3.97
CA THR A 348 26.34 22.41 2.75
C THR A 348 25.84 21.24 1.92
N ALA A 349 24.87 21.45 1.01
CA ALA A 349 24.39 20.41 0.10
C ALA A 349 25.55 19.78 -0.69
N GLY A 350 26.51 20.57 -1.15
CA GLY A 350 27.72 20.07 -1.82
C GLY A 350 28.59 19.17 -0.93
N GLU A 351 28.76 19.52 0.34
CA GLU A 351 29.50 18.69 1.30
C GLU A 351 28.77 17.37 1.63
N VAL A 352 27.42 17.37 1.64
CA VAL A 352 26.61 16.15 1.78
C VAL A 352 26.80 15.23 0.56
N MET A 353 26.82 15.80 -0.64
CA MET A 353 27.08 15.03 -1.88
C MET A 353 28.50 14.46 -1.92
N GLN A 354 29.47 15.15 -1.33
CA GLN A 354 30.88 14.78 -1.27
C GLN A 354 31.24 14.01 0.01
N LEU A 355 30.27 13.56 0.78
CA LEU A 355 30.53 12.78 2.00
C LEU A 355 31.37 11.54 1.65
N PRO A 356 32.47 11.28 2.39
CA PRO A 356 33.30 10.11 2.15
C PRO A 356 32.48 8.80 2.10
N PRO A 357 32.76 7.84 1.21
CA PRO A 357 31.99 6.62 1.06
C PRO A 357 31.86 5.77 2.33
N ALA A 358 32.81 5.93 3.27
CA ALA A 358 32.80 5.23 4.55
C ALA A 358 31.98 5.93 5.64
N ASP A 359 31.52 7.17 5.40
CA ASP A 359 30.83 7.97 6.39
C ASP A 359 29.31 7.95 6.18
N GLU A 360 28.61 8.16 7.27
CA GLU A 360 27.15 8.31 7.32
C GLU A 360 26.77 9.43 8.26
N ILE A 361 25.59 9.99 8.05
CA ILE A 361 24.96 10.98 8.93
C ILE A 361 23.76 10.33 9.58
N VAL A 362 23.75 10.27 10.91
CA VAL A 362 22.65 9.73 11.71
C VAL A 362 21.95 10.89 12.41
N MET A 363 20.67 11.04 12.14
CA MET A 363 19.79 12.02 12.80
C MET A 363 18.77 11.25 13.63
N ILE A 364 18.70 11.58 14.91
CA ILE A 364 17.77 11.00 15.88
C ILE A 364 16.95 12.13 16.46
N SER A 365 15.63 12.00 16.49
CA SER A 365 14.74 13.01 17.07
C SER A 365 15.14 13.33 18.51
N GLY A 366 15.36 14.60 18.82
CA GLY A 366 15.78 15.09 20.15
C GLY A 366 17.28 15.00 20.46
N LEU A 367 18.11 14.53 19.51
CA LEU A 367 19.57 14.49 19.67
C LEU A 367 20.27 15.31 18.59
N TYR A 368 21.50 15.74 18.89
CA TYR A 368 22.36 16.35 17.88
C TYR A 368 22.71 15.36 16.76
N PRO A 369 22.85 15.82 15.51
CA PRO A 369 23.27 14.96 14.41
C PRO A 369 24.65 14.32 14.69
N ILE A 370 24.78 13.06 14.28
CA ILE A 370 26.00 12.28 14.48
C ILE A 370 26.61 11.95 13.10
N ARG A 371 27.88 12.28 12.90
CA ARG A 371 28.66 11.75 11.77
C ARG A 371 29.34 10.48 12.23
N ALA A 372 29.00 9.36 11.60
CA ALA A 372 29.50 8.03 11.97
C ALA A 372 30.19 7.34 10.80
N LYS A 373 30.83 6.21 11.08
CA LYS A 373 31.35 5.29 10.05
C LYS A 373 30.29 4.23 9.77
N LYS A 374 30.10 3.92 8.47
CA LYS A 374 29.20 2.86 8.03
C LYS A 374 29.62 1.50 8.60
N ALA A 375 28.67 0.75 9.11
CA ALA A 375 28.89 -0.64 9.47
C ALA A 375 29.08 -1.48 8.21
N ARG A 376 30.30 -1.99 7.99
CA ARG A 376 30.64 -2.86 6.85
C ARG A 376 30.62 -4.30 7.29
N TYR A 377 29.54 -5.02 6.97
CA TYR A 377 29.36 -6.40 7.41
C TYR A 377 30.47 -7.35 6.93
N PHE A 378 31.10 -7.02 5.79
CA PHE A 378 32.20 -7.80 5.20
C PHE A 378 33.58 -7.52 5.85
N GLU A 379 33.70 -6.53 6.75
CA GLU A 379 34.91 -6.22 7.50
C GLU A 379 34.76 -6.59 9.00
N ASP A 380 33.56 -6.74 9.52
CA ASP A 380 33.30 -7.05 10.93
C ASP A 380 33.17 -8.58 11.15
N ALA A 381 34.11 -9.15 11.90
CA ALA A 381 34.15 -10.59 12.17
C ALA A 381 32.83 -11.13 12.74
N ARG A 382 32.13 -10.35 13.59
CA ARG A 382 30.86 -10.76 14.18
C ARG A 382 29.74 -10.93 13.14
N PHE A 383 29.77 -10.14 12.06
CA PHE A 383 28.84 -10.32 10.96
C PHE A 383 29.28 -11.43 10.03
N GLN A 384 30.57 -11.54 9.75
CA GLN A 384 31.14 -12.62 8.93
C GLN A 384 30.76 -14.01 9.44
N GLU A 385 30.87 -14.24 10.76
CA GLU A 385 30.47 -15.50 11.43
C GLU A 385 28.97 -15.82 11.28
N ARG A 386 28.15 -14.81 10.97
CA ARG A 386 26.71 -14.92 10.79
C ARG A 386 26.27 -15.02 9.33
N ILE A 387 27.18 -14.87 8.38
CA ILE A 387 26.91 -15.10 6.97
C ILE A 387 26.99 -16.58 6.70
N LEU A 388 25.85 -17.24 6.66
CA LEU A 388 25.72 -18.67 6.44
C LEU A 388 24.85 -18.94 5.22
N PRO A 389 25.15 -20.01 4.45
CA PRO A 389 24.35 -20.34 3.28
C PRO A 389 22.87 -20.51 3.65
N PRO A 390 21.95 -20.07 2.79
CA PRO A 390 20.53 -20.20 3.04
C PRO A 390 20.12 -21.67 3.14
N PRO A 391 19.04 -21.97 3.89
CA PRO A 391 18.52 -23.34 3.96
C PRO A 391 18.04 -23.79 2.59
N LYS A 392 18.24 -25.06 2.27
CA LYS A 392 17.70 -25.66 1.05
C LYS A 392 16.16 -25.55 1.06
N PRO A 393 15.53 -25.26 -0.08
CA PRO A 393 14.09 -25.29 -0.18
C PRO A 393 13.56 -26.62 0.33
N THR A 394 12.59 -26.55 1.24
CA THR A 394 11.90 -27.76 1.72
C THR A 394 10.83 -28.11 0.70
N PRO A 395 10.58 -29.39 0.42
CA PRO A 395 9.46 -29.81 -0.42
C PRO A 395 8.15 -29.17 0.06
N PRO A 396 7.20 -28.91 -0.85
CA PRO A 396 5.89 -28.39 -0.49
C PRO A 396 5.27 -29.20 0.65
N LYS A 397 4.86 -28.51 1.71
CA LYS A 397 4.15 -29.11 2.84
C LYS A 397 2.64 -29.07 2.58
N ASP A 398 1.92 -29.98 3.25
CA ASP A 398 0.47 -29.83 3.35
C ASP A 398 0.15 -28.40 3.85
N GLY A 399 -0.93 -27.83 3.30
CA GLY A 399 -1.34 -26.47 3.66
C GLY A 399 -1.65 -26.31 5.14
N CYS A 400 -1.38 -25.13 5.69
CA CYS A 400 -1.81 -24.78 7.04
C CYS A 400 -3.34 -24.87 7.17
N PRO A 401 -3.90 -25.22 8.32
CA PRO A 401 -5.33 -25.19 8.57
C PRO A 401 -5.92 -23.80 8.28
N ASP A 402 -7.08 -23.77 7.65
CA ASP A 402 -7.84 -22.57 7.33
C ASP A 402 -9.36 -22.82 7.50
N ASP A 403 -10.16 -21.75 7.42
CA ASP A 403 -11.60 -21.79 7.65
C ASP A 403 -12.39 -22.34 6.45
N TRP A 404 -11.75 -22.55 5.30
CA TRP A 404 -12.41 -22.77 4.01
C TRP A 404 -12.17 -24.11 3.37
N SER A 405 -10.93 -24.63 3.38
CA SER A 405 -10.50 -25.78 2.57
C SER A 405 -11.22 -27.09 2.93
N ARG A 406 -11.62 -27.27 4.19
CA ARG A 406 -12.27 -28.51 4.67
C ARG A 406 -13.81 -28.48 4.61
N ARG A 407 -14.38 -27.41 4.07
CA ARG A 407 -15.84 -27.28 4.04
C ARG A 407 -16.47 -28.07 2.90
N PRO A 408 -17.63 -28.70 3.14
CA PRO A 408 -18.41 -29.24 2.06
C PRO A 408 -18.92 -28.10 1.16
N LEU A 409 -18.87 -28.32 -0.14
CA LEU A 409 -19.43 -27.39 -1.11
C LEU A 409 -20.96 -27.44 -1.07
N PRO A 410 -21.66 -26.31 -1.17
CA PRO A 410 -23.11 -26.30 -1.30
C PRO A 410 -23.53 -26.98 -2.62
N PRO A 411 -24.73 -27.55 -2.67
CA PRO A 411 -25.26 -28.10 -3.92
C PRO A 411 -25.35 -27.00 -4.98
N ARG A 412 -24.91 -27.32 -6.20
CA ARG A 412 -25.03 -26.38 -7.32
C ARG A 412 -26.50 -26.09 -7.60
N PRO A 413 -26.90 -24.82 -7.74
CA PRO A 413 -28.26 -24.52 -8.16
C PRO A 413 -28.51 -25.10 -9.55
N PRO A 414 -29.75 -25.58 -9.85
CA PRO A 414 -30.08 -26.03 -11.18
C PRO A 414 -29.83 -24.94 -12.22
N ALA A 415 -29.39 -25.33 -13.40
CA ALA A 415 -29.24 -24.38 -14.51
C ALA A 415 -30.57 -23.65 -14.73
N PRO A 416 -30.55 -22.34 -15.05
CA PRO A 416 -31.78 -21.67 -15.47
C PRO A 416 -32.35 -22.41 -16.69
N ASP A 417 -33.66 -22.63 -16.67
CA ASP A 417 -34.34 -23.23 -17.84
C ASP A 417 -34.07 -22.36 -19.07
N ALA A 418 -33.51 -22.95 -20.12
CA ALA A 418 -33.19 -22.26 -21.38
C ALA A 418 -34.38 -21.49 -21.98
N ALA A 419 -35.62 -21.88 -21.62
CA ALA A 419 -36.87 -21.22 -21.99
C ALA A 419 -37.09 -19.84 -21.27
N ALA A 420 -36.41 -19.59 -20.15
CA ALA A 420 -36.54 -18.30 -19.45
C ALA A 420 -35.57 -17.24 -20.00
N GLU A 421 -34.43 -17.67 -20.55
CA GLU A 421 -33.45 -16.75 -21.18
C GLU A 421 -33.94 -16.27 -22.57
N THR A 422 -34.71 -17.09 -23.30
CA THR A 422 -35.27 -16.68 -24.58
C THR A 422 -36.37 -15.61 -24.44
N ARG A 423 -37.13 -15.63 -23.35
CA ARG A 423 -38.18 -14.61 -23.11
C ARG A 423 -37.63 -13.23 -22.74
N THR A 424 -36.47 -13.15 -22.12
CA THR A 424 -35.85 -11.87 -21.80
C THR A 424 -35.11 -11.24 -22.97
N VAL A 425 -34.76 -12.00 -24.01
CA VAL A 425 -34.09 -11.51 -25.22
C VAL A 425 -35.13 -11.13 -26.28
N GLU A 426 -36.28 -11.81 -26.33
CA GLU A 426 -37.35 -11.51 -27.29
C GLU A 426 -38.18 -10.27 -26.88
N ASP A 427 -38.26 -9.96 -25.59
CA ASP A 427 -38.92 -8.74 -25.10
C ASP A 427 -38.07 -7.44 -25.27
N GLU A 428 -36.77 -7.56 -25.62
CA GLU A 428 -35.88 -6.42 -25.89
C GLU A 428 -35.67 -6.12 -27.38
N GLU A 429 -36.19 -6.96 -28.29
CA GLU A 429 -36.24 -6.75 -29.76
C GLU A 429 -37.61 -6.24 -30.25
N GLU A 430 -38.34 -5.45 -29.48
CA GLU A 430 -39.45 -4.67 -30.03
C GLU A 430 -38.91 -3.58 -30.97
N ASP A 431 -39.21 -3.75 -32.24
CA ASP A 431 -38.90 -3.03 -33.43
C ASP A 431 -39.01 -1.47 -33.21
N PRO A 432 -37.91 -0.71 -33.37
CA PRO A 432 -37.97 0.76 -33.26
C PRO A 432 -38.90 1.45 -34.25
N LYS A 433 -39.57 0.72 -35.15
CA LYS A 433 -40.52 1.26 -36.14
C LYS A 433 -41.96 1.40 -35.64
N GLN A 434 -42.33 0.84 -34.47
CA GLN A 434 -43.70 0.98 -33.96
C GLN A 434 -43.87 2.15 -32.96
N SER A 435 -42.84 2.68 -32.37
CA SER A 435 -42.94 3.88 -31.48
C SER A 435 -43.10 5.20 -32.22
N ALA A 436 -42.78 5.22 -33.53
CA ALA A 436 -42.83 6.44 -34.35
C ALA A 436 -44.25 6.79 -34.88
N ARG A 437 -45.26 5.94 -34.61
CA ARG A 437 -46.63 6.18 -35.12
C ARG A 437 -47.63 6.74 -34.13
N ARG A 438 -47.27 7.06 -32.89
CA ARG A 438 -48.21 7.53 -31.87
C ARG A 438 -48.05 8.99 -31.41
N HIS A 439 -47.14 9.77 -32.00
CA HIS A 439 -47.07 11.22 -31.72
C HIS A 439 -46.79 11.98 -33.01
N GLN A 440 -47.83 12.30 -33.77
CA GLN A 440 -47.87 13.42 -34.67
C GLN A 440 -48.82 14.47 -34.09
N PRO A 441 -48.36 15.62 -33.61
CA PRO A 441 -49.20 16.81 -33.51
C PRO A 441 -49.30 17.51 -34.87
N GLU A 442 -50.51 17.93 -35.20
CA GLU A 442 -50.86 18.73 -36.39
C GLU A 442 -50.00 19.97 -36.48
N LEU A 443 -49.46 20.21 -37.70
CA LEU A 443 -48.72 21.41 -38.04
C LEU A 443 -49.74 22.51 -38.41
N ASP A 444 -49.74 23.58 -37.64
CA ASP A 444 -50.36 24.83 -38.01
C ASP A 444 -49.34 25.71 -38.77
N GLU A 445 -49.75 26.19 -39.95
CA GLU A 445 -48.94 27.02 -40.85
C GLU A 445 -48.90 28.47 -40.36
N GLY A 446 -47.71 28.99 -40.03
CA GLY A 446 -47.56 30.40 -39.61
C GLY A 446 -46.14 30.93 -39.70
N THR A 447 -45.85 31.53 -40.83
CA THR A 447 -44.91 32.64 -41.05
C THR A 447 -43.43 32.54 -40.64
N VAL A 448 -42.59 32.56 -41.66
CA VAL A 448 -41.14 32.70 -41.67
C VAL A 448 -40.70 34.12 -41.26
N GLU A 449 -39.88 34.28 -40.27
CA GLU A 449 -38.98 35.42 -40.08
C GLU A 449 -37.55 34.96 -39.84
N LYS A 450 -36.64 35.42 -40.73
CA LYS A 450 -35.20 35.25 -40.66
C LYS A 450 -34.63 36.13 -39.56
N LYS A 451 -33.83 35.54 -38.64
CA LYS A 451 -32.86 36.28 -37.80
C LYS A 451 -31.49 35.67 -37.91
N GLU A 452 -30.51 36.56 -38.14
CA GLU A 452 -29.06 36.32 -38.24
C GLU A 452 -28.41 35.88 -36.93
N PRO A 453 -27.19 35.31 -36.95
CA PRO A 453 -26.53 34.77 -35.73
C PRO A 453 -25.92 35.88 -34.89
N MET A 454 -26.17 35.83 -33.57
CA MET A 454 -25.51 36.67 -32.58
C MET A 454 -24.30 35.95 -32.00
N GLU A 455 -23.16 36.62 -32.04
CA GLU A 455 -21.94 36.32 -31.32
C GLU A 455 -22.17 36.43 -29.80
N ASN A 456 -21.75 35.41 -29.02
CA ASN A 456 -21.73 35.48 -27.58
C ASN A 456 -20.35 35.89 -27.08
N GLU A 457 -20.22 37.14 -26.66
CA GLU A 457 -19.15 37.59 -25.76
C GLU A 457 -19.43 37.11 -24.33
N PHE A 458 -18.44 36.47 -23.73
CA PHE A 458 -18.45 36.01 -22.38
C PHE A 458 -17.86 37.10 -21.47
N THR A 459 -18.68 37.73 -20.65
CA THR A 459 -18.23 38.58 -19.54
C THR A 459 -18.46 37.85 -18.21
N PRO A 460 -17.48 37.80 -17.29
CA PRO A 460 -17.68 37.21 -15.98
C PRO A 460 -18.33 38.21 -15.00
N ASP A 461 -19.34 37.71 -14.26
CA ASP A 461 -19.99 38.44 -13.17
C ASP A 461 -19.13 38.53 -11.90
N PRO A 462 -19.34 39.58 -11.08
CA PRO A 462 -18.51 39.84 -9.88
C PRO A 462 -18.88 38.96 -8.68
N VAL A 463 -17.83 38.70 -7.91
CA VAL A 463 -17.83 37.91 -6.67
C VAL A 463 -18.69 38.57 -5.59
N ASP A 464 -19.72 37.88 -5.11
CA ASP A 464 -20.47 38.26 -3.92
C ASP A 464 -19.82 37.71 -2.65
N GLU A 465 -19.79 38.58 -1.64
CA GLU A 465 -19.26 38.41 -0.30
C GLU A 465 -19.94 37.25 0.45
N PHE A 466 -19.15 36.40 1.10
CA PHE A 466 -19.64 35.40 2.06
C PHE A 466 -19.71 36.00 3.46
N ASP A 467 -20.93 36.18 3.95
CA ASP A 467 -21.24 36.38 5.36
C ASP A 467 -21.46 35.04 6.08
N ASP A 468 -20.77 34.90 7.20
CA ASP A 468 -21.07 34.18 8.44
C ASP A 468 -21.70 32.77 8.42
N ILE A 469 -20.87 31.75 8.66
CA ILE A 469 -21.22 30.58 9.45
C ILE A 469 -20.08 30.21 10.43
N ALA A 470 -20.17 30.63 11.68
CA ALA A 470 -19.50 30.03 12.85
C ALA A 470 -20.59 29.36 13.74
N PRO A 471 -20.25 28.51 14.76
CA PRO A 471 -19.16 27.56 14.91
C PRO A 471 -19.63 26.16 15.40
N ARG A 472 -19.00 25.10 14.99
CA ARG A 472 -19.15 23.77 15.63
C ARG A 472 -17.80 23.07 15.91
N ASN A 473 -16.82 23.76 16.48
CA ASN A 473 -15.51 23.14 16.77
C ASN A 473 -14.98 23.41 18.21
N ASN A 474 -15.85 23.71 19.18
CA ASN A 474 -15.38 23.94 20.57
C ASN A 474 -15.09 22.67 21.37
N ARG A 475 -15.68 21.50 21.02
CA ARG A 475 -15.42 20.25 21.78
C ARG A 475 -14.05 19.62 21.53
N MET A 476 -13.48 19.76 20.31
CA MET A 476 -12.17 19.20 19.98
C MET A 476 -11.03 20.03 20.61
N ASN A 477 -11.18 21.34 20.64
CA ASN A 477 -10.18 22.23 21.26
C ASN A 477 -10.13 22.10 22.80
N ASP A 478 -11.25 21.79 23.45
CA ASP A 478 -11.30 21.56 24.90
C ASP A 478 -10.68 20.21 25.29
N LEU A 479 -10.83 19.17 24.45
CA LEU A 479 -10.16 17.88 24.63
C LEU A 479 -8.62 18.02 24.48
N MET A 480 -8.14 18.78 23.49
CA MET A 480 -6.71 19.01 23.26
C MET A 480 -6.09 19.86 24.38
N ARG A 481 -6.83 20.80 24.97
CA ARG A 481 -6.38 21.57 26.15
C ARG A 481 -6.33 20.71 27.42
N GLY A 482 -7.20 19.70 27.55
CA GLY A 482 -7.19 18.74 28.65
C GLY A 482 -5.95 17.85 28.62
N VAL A 483 -5.60 17.32 27.46
CA VAL A 483 -4.41 16.46 27.25
C VAL A 483 -3.10 17.26 27.47
N ALA A 484 -3.04 18.49 27.02
CA ALA A 484 -1.88 19.35 27.25
C ALA A 484 -1.65 19.71 28.73
N ARG A 485 -2.73 19.85 29.53
CA ARG A 485 -2.62 20.06 30.98
C ARG A 485 -2.19 18.79 31.73
N GLN A 486 -2.57 17.60 31.29
CA GLN A 486 -2.16 16.34 31.90
C GLN A 486 -0.67 16.04 31.64
N ALA A 487 -0.16 16.40 30.46
CA ALA A 487 1.25 16.25 30.10
C ALA A 487 2.19 17.25 30.82
N SER A 488 1.66 18.37 31.35
CA SER A 488 2.44 19.35 32.11
C SER A 488 2.46 19.10 33.62
N LEU A 489 1.65 18.18 34.15
CA LEU A 489 1.62 17.81 35.56
C LEU A 489 2.54 16.63 35.91
N ASP A 490 3.09 15.93 34.91
CA ASP A 490 4.02 14.79 35.11
C ASP A 490 5.51 15.17 35.04
N ARG A 491 5.85 16.45 35.25
CA ARG A 491 7.22 16.95 35.32
C ARG A 491 7.56 17.61 36.66
N GLY A 492 7.28 16.94 37.72
CA GLY A 492 7.68 17.40 39.04
C GLY A 492 7.56 16.26 40.03
N ASP A 493 8.60 15.46 40.11
CA ASP A 493 9.10 14.87 41.34
C ASP A 493 10.13 13.77 40.99
N GLU A 494 11.20 13.79 41.76
CA GLU A 494 12.32 12.82 41.83
C GLU A 494 13.57 13.16 41.01
N LEU A 495 14.31 14.11 41.63
CA LEU A 495 15.77 14.06 41.68
C LEU A 495 16.19 14.45 43.10
N GLU A 496 16.18 13.50 44.01
CA GLU A 496 17.07 13.43 45.17
C GLU A 496 17.48 11.96 45.40
N LEU A 497 18.78 11.74 45.30
CA LEU A 497 19.72 10.71 45.68
C LEU A 497 20.44 10.07 44.49
#